data_c31024094a9c3b141cbc37e2a99bf8ae
#
_entry.id   c31024094a9c3b141cbc37e2a99bf8ae
#
_cell.length_a   1.000
_cell.length_b   1.000
_cell.length_c   1.000
_cell.angle_alpha   90.00
_cell.angle_beta   90.00
_cell.angle_gamma   90.00
#
_symmetry.space_group_name_H-M   'P 1'
#
loop_
_entity.id
_entity.type
_entity.pdbx_description
1 polymer ?
#
loop_
_entity_poly.entity_id
_entity_poly.type
_entity_poly.pdbx_seq_one_letter_code
_entity_poly.pdbx_strand_id
1 'polypeptide(L)'
;ANENDKLPVFYYKTLVNEIKKLNINDVKKTNLALNKDYILVGFSNNLKEINKDNLNQICGKVDLAENINKPNICGANGCLCICGVDTGLAEFGGSLIVNCESEKSKCELFKENIIGNEKCEYFLYYDAYKKSIEININKKQDNIILSKTL
;
A
#
# COMPACT_ATOMS: atom_id res chain seq x y z
N ALA A 1 -18.62 9.80 5.70
CA ALA A 1 -17.45 9.76 4.82
C ALA A 1 -17.77 10.41 3.47
N ASN A 2 -16.79 11.08 2.92
CA ASN A 2 -16.87 11.72 1.62
C ASN A 2 -17.05 10.64 0.53
N GLU A 3 -17.82 10.95 -0.51
CA GLU A 3 -18.01 10.05 -1.66
C GLU A 3 -16.66 9.63 -2.28
N ASN A 4 -15.67 10.54 -2.32
CA ASN A 4 -14.34 10.25 -2.87
C ASN A 4 -13.56 9.22 -2.05
N ASP A 5 -13.94 9.00 -0.79
CA ASP A 5 -13.24 8.06 0.09
C ASP A 5 -13.83 6.66 0.04
N LYS A 6 -15.08 6.51 -0.39
CA LYS A 6 -15.80 5.23 -0.31
C LYS A 6 -15.18 4.14 -1.15
N LEU A 7 -14.84 4.43 -2.39
CA LEU A 7 -14.37 3.42 -3.32
C LEU A 7 -12.97 2.90 -2.96
N PRO A 8 -11.98 3.76 -2.72
CA PRO A 8 -10.66 3.27 -2.30
C PRO A 8 -10.71 2.46 -1.00
N VAL A 9 -11.48 2.91 -0.02
CA VAL A 9 -11.62 2.20 1.26
C VAL A 9 -12.30 0.85 1.08
N PHE A 10 -13.32 0.78 0.24
CA PHE A 10 -14.00 -0.49 -0.06
C PHE A 10 -13.04 -1.51 -0.67
N TYR A 11 -12.28 -1.12 -1.68
CA TYR A 11 -11.32 -2.01 -2.33
C TYR A 11 -10.18 -2.41 -1.39
N TYR A 12 -9.73 -1.49 -0.56
CA TYR A 12 -8.73 -1.79 0.46
C TYR A 12 -9.23 -2.87 1.44
N LYS A 13 -10.46 -2.71 1.95
CA LYS A 13 -11.05 -3.68 2.87
C LYS A 13 -11.22 -5.04 2.21
N THR A 14 -11.61 -5.06 0.94
CA THR A 14 -11.72 -6.31 0.17
C THR A 14 -10.37 -6.99 0.04
N LEU A 15 -9.32 -6.23 -0.29
CA LEU A 15 -7.96 -6.76 -0.39
C LEU A 15 -7.51 -7.38 0.93
N VAL A 16 -7.70 -6.67 2.04
CA VAL A 16 -7.36 -7.18 3.38
C VAL A 16 -8.08 -8.50 3.67
N ASN A 17 -9.38 -8.55 3.40
CA ASN A 17 -10.18 -9.75 3.64
C ASN A 17 -9.71 -10.93 2.78
N GLU A 18 -9.36 -10.67 1.52
CA GLU A 18 -8.84 -11.72 0.64
C GLU A 18 -7.51 -12.26 1.14
N ILE A 19 -6.62 -11.40 1.61
CA ILE A 19 -5.34 -11.83 2.19
C ILE A 19 -5.57 -12.73 3.41
N LYS A 20 -6.48 -12.32 4.28
CA LYS A 20 -6.77 -13.08 5.51
C LYS A 20 -7.35 -14.47 5.24
N LYS A 21 -8.08 -14.63 4.14
CA LYS A 21 -8.69 -15.92 3.77
C LYS A 21 -7.72 -16.88 3.11
N LEU A 22 -6.60 -16.40 2.57
CA LEU A 22 -5.66 -17.24 1.85
C LEU A 22 -4.89 -18.15 2.80
N ASN A 23 -4.67 -19.38 2.35
CA ASN A 23 -3.73 -20.30 3.00
C ASN A 23 -2.32 -20.08 2.46
N ILE A 24 -1.33 -20.55 3.20
CA ILE A 24 0.07 -20.49 2.77
C ILE A 24 0.21 -21.21 1.42
N ASN A 25 0.92 -20.58 0.49
CA ASN A 25 1.16 -20.99 -0.89
C ASN A 25 -0.03 -20.79 -1.84
N ASP A 26 -1.12 -20.16 -1.36
CA ASP A 26 -2.20 -19.76 -2.24
C ASP A 26 -1.85 -18.48 -2.99
N VAL A 27 -2.41 -18.37 -4.19
CA VAL A 27 -2.31 -17.18 -5.04
C VAL A 27 -3.72 -16.74 -5.39
N LYS A 28 -3.97 -15.45 -5.34
CA LYS A 28 -5.26 -14.87 -5.72
C LYS A 28 -5.07 -13.53 -6.39
N LYS A 29 -5.98 -13.20 -7.30
CA LYS A 29 -6.09 -11.87 -7.89
C LYS A 29 -7.31 -11.18 -7.33
N THR A 30 -7.19 -9.90 -7.03
CA THR A 30 -8.31 -9.07 -6.59
C THR A 30 -8.21 -7.69 -7.23
N ASN A 31 -9.35 -7.04 -7.40
CA ASN A 31 -9.39 -5.71 -7.99
C ASN A 31 -9.06 -4.65 -6.95
N LEU A 32 -8.39 -3.61 -7.41
CA LEU A 32 -8.11 -2.42 -6.61
C LEU A 32 -8.39 -1.19 -7.45
N ALA A 33 -9.05 -0.21 -6.86
CA ALA A 33 -9.22 1.10 -7.47
C ALA A 33 -8.93 2.16 -6.40
N LEU A 34 -7.97 3.01 -6.70
CA LEU A 34 -7.61 4.15 -5.87
C LEU A 34 -7.98 5.45 -6.59
N ASN A 35 -7.76 6.55 -5.95
CA ASN A 35 -7.87 7.87 -6.56
C ASN A 35 -6.66 8.72 -6.11
N LYS A 36 -6.65 9.99 -6.48
CA LYS A 36 -5.51 10.88 -6.19
C LYS A 36 -5.27 11.10 -4.68
N ASP A 37 -6.27 10.79 -3.84
CA ASP A 37 -6.21 11.10 -2.40
C ASP A 37 -5.66 9.94 -1.56
N TYR A 38 -5.36 8.79 -2.17
CA TYR A 38 -4.93 7.59 -1.46
C TYR A 38 -3.80 6.86 -2.16
N ILE A 39 -2.91 6.29 -1.37
CA ILE A 39 -1.87 5.37 -1.83
C ILE A 39 -1.94 4.09 -1.00
N LEU A 40 -1.72 2.95 -1.65
CA LEU A 40 -1.60 1.67 -0.95
C LEU A 40 -0.14 1.44 -0.59
N VAL A 41 0.12 1.15 0.68
CA VAL A 41 1.47 0.99 1.21
C VAL A 41 1.57 -0.30 2.01
N GLY A 42 2.51 -1.16 1.64
CA GLY A 42 2.86 -2.33 2.42
C GLY A 42 4.21 -2.14 3.10
N PHE A 43 4.31 -2.52 4.37
CA PHE A 43 5.54 -2.45 5.15
C PHE A 43 5.95 -3.85 5.61
N SER A 44 7.24 -4.16 5.53
CA SER A 44 7.77 -5.36 6.17
C SER A 44 7.88 -5.16 7.68
N ASN A 45 8.08 -6.28 8.40
CA ASN A 45 8.01 -6.30 9.87
C ASN A 45 8.92 -5.26 10.54
N ASN A 46 10.17 -5.18 10.12
CA ASN A 46 11.16 -4.35 10.78
C ASN A 46 11.45 -3.03 10.07
N LEU A 47 10.76 -2.76 8.98
CA LEU A 47 10.93 -1.50 8.25
C LEU A 47 10.28 -0.37 9.05
N LYS A 48 11.01 0.72 9.27
CA LYS A 48 10.51 1.87 10.01
C LYS A 48 10.01 2.98 9.09
N GLU A 49 10.61 3.09 7.90
CA GLU A 49 10.23 4.11 6.92
C GLU A 49 10.60 3.65 5.52
N ILE A 50 9.92 4.19 4.54
CA ILE A 50 10.25 4.02 3.13
C ILE A 50 10.99 5.27 2.69
N ASN A 51 12.25 5.11 2.30
CA ASN A 51 13.11 6.24 1.94
C ASN A 51 12.82 6.69 0.51
N LYS A 52 12.50 7.96 0.33
CA LYS A 52 12.13 8.55 -0.96
C LYS A 52 13.24 8.44 -2.01
N ASP A 53 14.48 8.35 -1.58
CA ASP A 53 15.64 8.31 -2.49
C ASP A 53 16.06 6.89 -2.89
N ASN A 54 15.47 5.86 -2.26
CA ASN A 54 15.84 4.46 -2.46
C ASN A 54 14.68 3.61 -2.99
N LEU A 55 13.75 4.21 -3.73
CA LEU A 55 12.62 3.48 -4.28
C LEU A 55 13.06 2.61 -5.45
N ASN A 56 12.52 1.39 -5.51
CA ASN A 56 12.79 0.43 -6.56
C ASN A 56 11.51 0.17 -7.35
N GLN A 57 11.63 0.17 -8.67
CA GLN A 57 10.52 -0.05 -9.58
C GLN A 57 9.77 -1.35 -9.30
N ILE A 58 10.48 -2.41 -8.89
CA ILE A 58 9.89 -3.73 -8.60
C ILE A 58 8.95 -3.65 -7.39
N CYS A 59 9.29 -2.83 -6.41
CA CYS A 59 8.53 -2.68 -5.17
C CYS A 59 7.41 -1.65 -5.27
N GLY A 60 7.41 -0.88 -6.35
CA GLY A 60 6.57 0.29 -6.56
C GLY A 60 7.39 1.55 -6.41
N LYS A 61 7.21 2.46 -7.35
CA LYS A 61 7.93 3.73 -7.36
C LYS A 61 6.97 4.86 -7.66
N VAL A 62 6.96 5.85 -6.79
CA VAL A 62 6.22 7.10 -6.97
C VAL A 62 7.15 8.25 -6.61
N ASP A 63 6.83 9.44 -7.07
CA ASP A 63 7.62 10.62 -6.76
C ASP A 63 7.20 11.15 -5.38
N LEU A 64 8.06 10.95 -4.38
CA LEU A 64 7.80 11.33 -3.00
C LEU A 64 8.58 12.58 -2.60
N ALA A 65 7.92 13.53 -1.96
CA ALA A 65 8.55 14.72 -1.40
C ALA A 65 9.28 14.40 -0.08
N GLU A 66 8.79 13.42 0.65
CA GLU A 66 9.32 12.99 1.96
C GLU A 66 9.25 11.48 2.07
N ASN A 67 10.00 10.93 3.03
CA ASN A 67 9.90 9.52 3.38
C ASN A 67 8.49 9.18 3.87
N ILE A 68 8.07 7.94 3.69
CA ILE A 68 6.82 7.45 4.27
C ILE A 68 7.17 6.75 5.58
N ASN A 69 6.71 7.29 6.70
CA ASN A 69 6.93 6.70 8.01
C ASN A 69 5.92 5.58 8.25
N LYS A 70 6.41 4.46 8.78
CA LYS A 70 5.53 3.37 9.20
C LYS A 70 4.71 3.86 10.40
N PRO A 71 3.36 3.72 10.35
CA PRO A 71 2.52 4.16 11.47
C PRO A 71 2.87 3.45 12.76
N ASN A 72 2.76 4.16 13.88
CA ASN A 72 3.06 3.60 15.19
C ASN A 72 2.21 2.39 15.53
N ILE A 73 0.96 2.35 15.06
CA ILE A 73 0.05 1.23 15.28
C ILE A 73 0.59 -0.07 14.69
N CYS A 74 1.41 0.00 13.65
CA CYS A 74 1.97 -1.18 13.00
C CYS A 74 3.05 -1.87 13.85
N GLY A 75 3.77 -1.10 14.68
CA GLY A 75 4.84 -1.65 15.51
C GLY A 75 5.86 -2.42 14.69
N ALA A 76 6.24 -3.60 15.18
CA ALA A 76 7.17 -4.50 14.51
C ALA A 76 6.48 -5.53 13.61
N ASN A 77 5.21 -5.33 13.31
CA ASN A 77 4.43 -6.24 12.44
C ASN A 77 4.50 -5.81 10.99
N GLY A 78 4.22 -6.73 10.08
CA GLY A 78 3.90 -6.39 8.70
C GLY A 78 2.61 -5.57 8.70
N CYS A 79 2.48 -4.64 7.79
CA CYS A 79 1.35 -3.72 7.81
C CYS A 79 0.95 -3.35 6.40
N LEU A 80 -0.34 -3.43 6.12
CA LEU A 80 -0.90 -2.96 4.86
C LEU A 80 -1.80 -1.78 5.15
N CYS A 81 -1.44 -0.63 4.59
CA CYS A 81 -2.15 0.61 4.84
C CYS A 81 -2.71 1.20 3.55
N ILE A 82 -3.89 1.80 3.65
CA ILE A 82 -4.31 2.80 2.69
C ILE A 82 -4.07 4.16 3.33
N CYS A 83 -3.20 4.95 2.72
CA CYS A 83 -2.69 6.17 3.34
C CYS A 83 -3.17 7.40 2.58
N GLY A 84 -3.49 8.45 3.32
CA GLY A 84 -3.86 9.73 2.73
C GLY A 84 -2.70 10.39 1.99
N VAL A 85 -3.00 10.98 0.86
CA VAL A 85 -2.04 11.74 0.04
C VAL A 85 -2.45 13.21 0.10
N ASP A 86 -1.47 14.07 0.38
CA ASP A 86 -1.65 15.51 0.20
C ASP A 86 -1.45 15.84 -1.27
N THR A 87 -2.54 16.21 -1.93
CA THR A 87 -2.57 16.45 -3.38
C THR A 87 -2.17 17.87 -3.76
N GLY A 88 -1.98 18.76 -2.80
CA GLY A 88 -1.64 20.16 -3.08
C GLY A 88 -0.41 20.32 -3.95
N LEU A 89 0.67 19.62 -3.60
CA LEU A 89 1.91 19.65 -4.40
C LEU A 89 1.76 18.88 -5.72
N ALA A 90 1.03 17.78 -5.71
CA ALA A 90 0.82 16.97 -6.92
C ALA A 90 0.04 17.73 -7.99
N GLU A 91 -0.88 18.60 -7.61
CA GLU A 91 -1.66 19.43 -8.54
C GLU A 91 -0.77 20.40 -9.33
N PHE A 92 0.39 20.74 -8.79
CA PHE A 92 1.37 21.60 -9.46
C PHE A 92 2.52 20.83 -10.08
N GLY A 93 2.31 19.52 -10.32
CA GLY A 93 3.35 18.66 -10.89
C GLY A 93 4.44 18.29 -9.89
N GLY A 94 4.20 18.50 -8.61
CA GLY A 94 5.15 18.19 -7.55
C GLY A 94 5.04 16.77 -7.05
N SER A 95 5.90 16.45 -6.10
CA SER A 95 5.96 15.14 -5.46
C SER A 95 4.83 14.94 -4.45
N LEU A 96 4.52 13.69 -4.14
CA LEU A 96 3.48 13.34 -3.19
C LEU A 96 4.00 13.47 -1.75
N ILE A 97 3.13 13.93 -0.86
CA ILE A 97 3.31 13.83 0.58
C ILE A 97 2.31 12.80 1.08
N VAL A 98 2.79 11.72 1.67
CA VAL A 98 1.98 10.61 2.15
C VAL A 98 1.96 10.61 3.68
N ASN A 99 0.76 10.55 4.25
CA ASN A 99 0.60 10.47 5.70
C ASN A 99 -0.26 9.26 6.06
N CYS A 100 0.39 8.21 6.58
CA CYS A 100 -0.29 6.97 6.98
C CYS A 100 -0.95 7.07 8.37
N GLU A 101 -0.78 8.18 9.07
CA GLU A 101 -1.41 8.42 10.37
C GLU A 101 -2.53 9.45 10.32
N SER A 102 -2.92 9.93 9.13
CA SER A 102 -4.05 10.84 8.97
C SER A 102 -5.37 10.14 9.30
N GLU A 103 -6.41 10.91 9.60
CA GLU A 103 -7.73 10.37 9.97
C GLU A 103 -8.32 9.48 8.89
N LYS A 104 -8.07 9.76 7.63
CA LYS A 104 -8.60 8.96 6.53
C LYS A 104 -7.78 7.71 6.24
N SER A 105 -6.59 7.60 6.80
CA SER A 105 -5.72 6.44 6.60
C SER A 105 -6.18 5.26 7.46
N LYS A 106 -5.99 4.05 6.93
CA LYS A 106 -6.33 2.81 7.64
C LYS A 106 -5.19 1.82 7.46
N CYS A 107 -4.89 1.08 8.51
CA CYS A 107 -3.86 0.05 8.47
C CYS A 107 -4.38 -1.26 9.04
N GLU A 108 -3.88 -2.36 8.51
CA GLU A 108 -4.13 -3.70 9.03
C GLU A 108 -2.80 -4.37 9.29
N LEU A 109 -2.68 -4.98 10.47
CA LEU A 109 -1.46 -5.65 10.91
C LEU A 109 -1.47 -7.11 10.50
N PHE A 110 -0.30 -7.60 10.10
CA PHE A 110 -0.08 -9.01 9.75
C PHE A 110 1.20 -9.48 10.41
N LYS A 111 1.26 -10.75 10.75
CA LYS A 111 2.51 -11.35 11.24
C LYS A 111 3.54 -11.50 10.12
N GLU A 112 3.08 -11.57 8.87
CA GLU A 112 3.94 -11.67 7.70
C GLU A 112 4.39 -10.28 7.24
N ASN A 113 5.51 -10.23 6.50
CA ASN A 113 5.92 -9.03 5.78
C ASN A 113 4.93 -8.75 4.62
N ILE A 114 4.61 -7.50 4.38
CA ILE A 114 3.81 -7.09 3.22
C ILE A 114 4.77 -6.41 2.25
N ILE A 115 5.11 -7.09 1.17
CA ILE A 115 6.19 -6.67 0.26
C ILE A 115 5.78 -6.81 -1.19
N GLY A 116 6.45 -6.07 -2.06
CA GLY A 116 6.20 -6.13 -3.51
C GLY A 116 7.00 -7.21 -4.23
N ASN A 117 8.03 -7.74 -3.59
CA ASN A 117 8.91 -8.76 -4.13
C ASN A 117 9.76 -9.29 -2.98
N GLU A 118 10.31 -10.49 -3.09
CA GLU A 118 11.13 -11.09 -2.04
C GLU A 118 12.37 -10.27 -1.70
N LYS A 119 12.82 -9.41 -2.62
CA LYS A 119 13.96 -8.52 -2.42
C LYS A 119 13.56 -7.13 -1.93
N CYS A 120 12.26 -6.89 -1.72
CA CYS A 120 11.73 -5.61 -1.27
C CYS A 120 11.38 -5.65 0.21
N GLU A 121 11.45 -4.50 0.85
CA GLU A 121 10.98 -4.33 2.23
C GLU A 121 9.64 -3.61 2.30
N TYR A 122 9.06 -3.26 1.14
CA TYR A 122 7.81 -2.51 1.06
C TYR A 122 7.06 -2.84 -0.23
N PHE A 123 5.82 -2.34 -0.31
CA PHE A 123 5.04 -2.31 -1.54
C PHE A 123 4.36 -0.94 -1.64
N LEU A 124 4.37 -0.34 -2.82
CA LEU A 124 3.70 0.92 -3.10
C LEU A 124 2.85 0.82 -4.36
N TYR A 125 1.61 1.32 -4.29
CA TYR A 125 0.80 1.53 -5.48
C TYR A 125 -0.01 2.80 -5.36
N TYR A 126 0.08 3.67 -6.37
CA TYR A 126 -0.65 4.92 -6.48
C TYR A 126 -1.15 5.13 -7.91
N ASP A 127 -2.41 5.53 -8.06
CA ASP A 127 -2.98 5.89 -9.35
C ASP A 127 -3.96 7.05 -9.18
N ALA A 128 -3.55 8.23 -9.67
CA ALA A 128 -4.37 9.43 -9.60
C ALA A 128 -5.63 9.38 -10.48
N TYR A 129 -5.67 8.47 -11.45
CA TYR A 129 -6.69 8.44 -12.50
C TYR A 129 -7.87 7.51 -12.23
N LYS A 130 -7.95 6.92 -11.04
CA LYS A 130 -9.05 6.02 -10.63
C LYS A 130 -9.17 4.74 -11.49
N LYS A 131 -8.12 4.30 -12.12
CA LYS A 131 -8.16 3.06 -12.90
C LYS A 131 -8.26 1.87 -11.97
N SER A 132 -9.16 0.94 -12.31
CA SER A 132 -9.19 -0.36 -11.67
C SER A 132 -8.04 -1.22 -12.21
N ILE A 133 -7.32 -1.86 -11.30
CA ILE A 133 -6.27 -2.81 -11.64
C ILE A 133 -6.47 -4.10 -10.89
N GLU A 134 -5.79 -5.15 -11.34
CA GLU A 134 -5.71 -6.37 -10.56
C GLU A 134 -4.42 -6.39 -9.77
N ILE A 135 -4.56 -6.75 -8.50
CA ILE A 135 -3.43 -7.03 -7.61
C ILE A 135 -3.32 -8.53 -7.47
N ASN A 136 -2.15 -9.07 -7.72
CA ASN A 136 -1.82 -10.45 -7.40
C ASN A 136 -1.40 -10.53 -5.94
N ILE A 137 -1.95 -11.51 -5.24
CA ILE A 137 -1.59 -11.81 -3.85
C ILE A 137 -0.96 -13.20 -3.86
N ASN A 138 0.28 -13.30 -3.37
CA ASN A 138 0.98 -14.57 -3.23
C ASN A 138 1.36 -14.71 -1.76
N LYS A 139 0.67 -15.59 -1.05
CA LYS A 139 0.87 -15.77 0.39
C LYS A 139 1.87 -16.87 0.66
N LYS A 140 2.99 -16.51 1.25
CA LYS A 140 4.05 -17.42 1.71
C LYS A 140 4.05 -17.48 3.22
N GLN A 141 4.90 -18.33 3.80
CA GLN A 141 4.96 -18.50 5.25
C GLN A 141 5.28 -17.20 6.00
N ASP A 142 6.27 -16.46 5.52
CA ASP A 142 6.74 -15.24 6.19
C ASP A 142 6.42 -13.96 5.41
N ASN A 143 5.90 -14.09 4.19
CA ASN A 143 5.70 -12.95 3.30
C ASN A 143 4.35 -13.02 2.61
N ILE A 144 3.71 -11.89 2.50
CA ILE A 144 2.59 -11.66 1.59
C ILE A 144 3.11 -10.76 0.49
N ILE A 145 3.21 -11.32 -0.72
CA ILE A 145 3.81 -10.64 -1.86
C ILE A 145 2.68 -10.08 -2.72
N LEU A 146 2.66 -8.77 -2.86
CA LEU A 146 1.68 -8.05 -3.68
C LEU A 146 2.35 -7.57 -4.96
N SER A 147 1.66 -7.71 -6.08
CA SER A 147 2.15 -7.18 -7.34
C SER A 147 1.00 -6.75 -8.22
N LYS A 148 1.25 -5.75 -9.04
CA LYS A 148 0.28 -5.31 -10.03
C LYS A 148 0.31 -6.26 -11.22
N THR A 149 -0.85 -6.72 -11.66
CA THR A 149 -0.97 -7.51 -12.89
C THR A 149 -0.78 -6.59 -14.10
N LEU A 150 0.08 -6.98 -15.00
CA LEU A 150 0.33 -6.24 -16.24
C LEU A 150 -0.71 -6.55 -17.31
#